data_2d788d595f1f4923dd878f99aecba199
#
_entry.id   2d788d595f1f4923dd878f99aecba199
#
_cell.length_a   1.000
_cell.length_b   1.000
_cell.length_c   1.000
_cell.angle_alpha   90.00
_cell.angle_beta   90.00
_cell.angle_gamma   90.00
#
_symmetry.space_group_name_H-M   'P 1'
#
loop_
_entity.id
_entity.type
_entity.pdbx_description
1 polymer ?
#
loop_
_entity_poly.entity_id
_entity_poly.type
_entity_poly.pdbx_seq_one_letter_code
_entity_poly.pdbx_strand_id
1 'polypeptide(L)'
;TAQVDLSKIELDDDQTYPVKVQVPVKPSLPSTLYTYTYDVSSYYPTYVEVEIDRIDSIKRTLRVSTTGSLANGYTADNPVCDVTSVTVTGPASQISNVAVVRAEVDLNDSVGTIVRDVVVKAYDASGNELTNFTSDPATVTVTVPVSKQGTITINQPKTTGTLPSHLEISSIDWEPKSVSVAGTSEEVNSVSSIDLPTIDLSKITGNTTLTFDISKNI
;
A
#
# COMPACT_ATOMS: atom_id res chain seq x y z
N THR A 1 17.35 -10.14 -43.72
CA THR A 1 16.40 -10.33 -42.62
C THR A 1 15.97 -11.78 -42.60
N ALA A 2 15.86 -12.39 -41.45
CA ALA A 2 15.29 -13.73 -41.25
C ALA A 2 13.93 -13.56 -40.53
N GLN A 3 12.95 -14.36 -40.91
CA GLN A 3 11.62 -14.38 -40.31
C GLN A 3 11.33 -15.80 -39.79
N VAL A 4 10.72 -15.86 -38.63
CA VAL A 4 10.19 -17.07 -38.03
C VAL A 4 8.66 -16.93 -37.99
N ASP A 5 7.97 -17.86 -38.64
CA ASP A 5 6.50 -17.86 -38.73
C ASP A 5 5.93 -18.83 -37.69
N LEU A 6 5.43 -18.27 -36.60
CA LEU A 6 4.84 -19.03 -35.49
C LEU A 6 3.40 -19.51 -35.80
N SER A 7 2.75 -18.97 -36.84
CA SER A 7 1.35 -19.33 -37.17
C SER A 7 1.17 -20.75 -37.73
N LYS A 8 2.27 -21.39 -38.09
CA LYS A 8 2.31 -22.75 -38.66
C LYS A 8 2.66 -23.83 -37.65
N ILE A 9 2.73 -23.49 -36.37
CA ILE A 9 2.98 -24.45 -35.31
C ILE A 9 1.67 -25.18 -35.06
N GLU A 10 1.64 -26.47 -35.35
CA GLU A 10 0.56 -27.38 -34.97
C GLU A 10 0.86 -27.89 -33.55
N LEU A 11 -0.06 -27.67 -32.64
CA LEU A 11 0.03 -28.13 -31.24
C LEU A 11 -1.07 -29.16 -31.02
N ASP A 12 -0.74 -30.30 -30.46
CA ASP A 12 -1.72 -31.32 -30.08
C ASP A 12 -2.40 -30.92 -28.75
N ASP A 13 -3.71 -31.13 -28.65
CA ASP A 13 -4.50 -30.81 -27.45
C ASP A 13 -4.06 -31.63 -26.22
N ASP A 14 -3.50 -32.83 -26.42
CA ASP A 14 -3.03 -33.74 -25.37
C ASP A 14 -1.56 -33.51 -24.98
N GLN A 15 -0.90 -32.47 -25.52
CA GLN A 15 0.50 -32.20 -25.29
C GLN A 15 0.78 -31.65 -23.90
N THR A 16 1.83 -32.17 -23.26
CA THR A 16 2.30 -31.66 -21.97
C THR A 16 3.07 -30.34 -22.17
N TYR A 17 2.69 -29.28 -21.48
CA TYR A 17 3.33 -27.98 -21.54
C TYR A 17 4.29 -27.76 -20.37
N PRO A 18 5.38 -26.96 -20.54
CA PRO A 18 5.78 -26.28 -21.78
C PRO A 18 6.34 -27.24 -22.83
N VAL A 19 6.18 -26.90 -24.11
CA VAL A 19 6.69 -27.70 -25.23
C VAL A 19 7.71 -26.90 -26.03
N LYS A 20 8.79 -27.59 -26.44
CA LYS A 20 9.82 -27.05 -27.33
C LYS A 20 9.57 -27.41 -28.75
N VAL A 21 9.39 -26.43 -29.61
CA VAL A 21 9.11 -26.61 -31.05
C VAL A 21 10.24 -26.01 -31.86
N GLN A 22 10.74 -26.77 -32.84
CA GLN A 22 11.70 -26.27 -33.80
C GLN A 22 10.98 -25.56 -34.95
N VAL A 23 11.19 -24.28 -35.07
CA VAL A 23 10.58 -23.47 -36.13
C VAL A 23 11.62 -23.15 -37.21
N PRO A 24 11.36 -23.50 -38.48
CA PRO A 24 12.30 -23.23 -39.54
C PRO A 24 12.46 -21.73 -39.79
N VAL A 25 13.70 -21.30 -39.96
CA VAL A 25 14.03 -19.91 -40.31
C VAL A 25 13.98 -19.77 -41.82
N LYS A 26 13.23 -18.76 -42.29
CA LYS A 26 13.22 -18.40 -43.72
C LYS A 26 14.03 -17.15 -43.94
N PRO A 27 15.13 -17.20 -44.70
CA PRO A 27 15.84 -15.97 -45.09
C PRO A 27 14.99 -15.12 -46.02
N SER A 28 14.94 -13.83 -45.77
CA SER A 28 14.28 -12.83 -46.63
C SER A 28 15.34 -11.91 -47.22
N LEU A 29 15.40 -11.86 -48.53
CA LEU A 29 16.24 -10.91 -49.27
C LEU A 29 15.50 -9.57 -49.45
N PRO A 30 16.22 -8.43 -49.39
CA PRO A 30 15.60 -7.14 -49.70
C PRO A 30 15.07 -7.09 -51.13
N SER A 31 13.84 -6.65 -51.31
CA SER A 31 13.19 -6.52 -52.62
C SER A 31 13.80 -5.45 -53.53
N THR A 32 14.76 -4.69 -53.06
CA THR A 32 15.40 -3.58 -53.78
C THR A 32 16.59 -3.98 -54.67
N LEU A 33 16.93 -5.27 -54.72
CA LEU A 33 18.02 -5.77 -55.57
C LEU A 33 17.45 -6.21 -56.94
N TYR A 34 16.87 -5.29 -57.69
CA TYR A 34 16.07 -5.56 -58.88
C TYR A 34 16.86 -5.98 -60.12
N THR A 35 18.18 -5.95 -60.13
CA THR A 35 19.00 -6.22 -61.34
C THR A 35 19.52 -7.64 -61.43
N TYR A 36 19.48 -8.38 -60.34
CA TYR A 36 20.04 -9.76 -60.31
C TYR A 36 19.13 -10.70 -59.50
N THR A 37 18.99 -11.94 -59.96
CA THR A 37 18.34 -13.01 -59.22
C THR A 37 19.36 -13.64 -58.30
N TYR A 38 19.11 -13.58 -56.99
CA TYR A 38 19.92 -14.18 -55.97
C TYR A 38 19.18 -15.36 -55.34
N ASP A 39 19.85 -16.50 -55.28
CA ASP A 39 19.41 -17.64 -54.47
C ASP A 39 20.23 -17.71 -53.19
N VAL A 40 19.56 -18.00 -52.07
CA VAL A 40 20.24 -18.28 -50.83
C VAL A 40 20.73 -19.71 -50.85
N SER A 41 22.05 -19.90 -51.07
CA SER A 41 22.66 -21.24 -51.16
C SER A 41 22.83 -21.92 -49.79
N SER A 42 22.98 -21.14 -48.74
CA SER A 42 23.07 -21.64 -47.36
C SER A 42 22.75 -20.54 -46.33
N TYR A 43 22.24 -20.90 -45.22
CA TYR A 43 21.98 -20.01 -44.09
C TYR A 43 22.06 -20.75 -42.76
N TYR A 44 22.34 -20.03 -41.68
CA TYR A 44 22.44 -20.54 -40.35
C TYR A 44 21.94 -19.46 -39.36
N PRO A 45 21.17 -19.84 -38.33
CA PRO A 45 20.60 -21.16 -38.07
C PRO A 45 19.47 -21.52 -39.02
N THR A 46 19.27 -22.79 -39.28
CA THR A 46 18.19 -23.31 -40.14
C THR A 46 16.85 -23.42 -39.41
N TYR A 47 16.91 -23.48 -38.08
CA TYR A 47 15.74 -23.49 -37.20
C TYR A 47 16.05 -22.74 -35.91
N VAL A 48 15.01 -22.30 -35.23
CA VAL A 48 15.03 -21.73 -33.85
C VAL A 48 14.15 -22.60 -32.99
N GLU A 49 14.64 -22.96 -31.78
CA GLU A 49 13.82 -23.60 -30.76
C GLU A 49 13.00 -22.56 -30.05
N VAL A 50 11.67 -22.74 -30.02
CA VAL A 50 10.71 -21.89 -29.34
C VAL A 50 10.02 -22.73 -28.28
N GLU A 51 10.01 -22.25 -27.04
CA GLU A 51 9.25 -22.84 -25.94
C GLU A 51 7.88 -22.20 -25.87
N ILE A 52 6.84 -23.02 -25.92
CA ILE A 52 5.44 -22.59 -25.93
C ILE A 52 4.76 -23.14 -24.68
N ASP A 53 4.04 -22.30 -23.98
CA ASP A 53 3.25 -22.66 -22.80
C ASP A 53 1.79 -22.22 -22.98
N ARG A 54 0.90 -22.86 -22.24
CA ARG A 54 -0.50 -22.42 -22.12
C ARG A 54 -0.57 -21.18 -21.24
N ILE A 55 -1.60 -20.37 -21.50
CA ILE A 55 -1.98 -19.29 -20.58
C ILE A 55 -3.02 -19.84 -19.62
N ASP A 56 -2.82 -19.63 -18.33
CA ASP A 56 -3.76 -19.98 -17.28
C ASP A 56 -3.96 -18.80 -16.32
N SER A 57 -5.00 -18.88 -15.51
CA SER A 57 -5.40 -17.81 -14.59
C SER A 57 -5.72 -18.36 -13.21
N ILE A 58 -5.29 -17.63 -12.19
CA ILE A 58 -5.59 -17.96 -10.80
C ILE A 58 -6.04 -16.73 -10.03
N LYS A 59 -7.09 -16.90 -9.21
CA LYS A 59 -7.53 -15.83 -8.31
C LYS A 59 -6.75 -15.87 -7.01
N ARG A 60 -6.21 -14.70 -6.58
CA ARG A 60 -5.45 -14.54 -5.34
C ARG A 60 -5.97 -13.37 -4.52
N THR A 61 -5.90 -13.49 -3.20
CA THR A 61 -6.17 -12.37 -2.29
C THR A 61 -5.08 -11.32 -2.45
N LEU A 62 -5.49 -10.07 -2.63
CA LEU A 62 -4.59 -8.93 -2.67
C LEU A 62 -4.14 -8.58 -1.26
N ARG A 63 -2.84 -8.39 -1.07
CA ARG A 63 -2.24 -7.84 0.15
C ARG A 63 -1.76 -6.43 -0.13
N VAL A 64 -2.18 -5.49 0.70
CA VAL A 64 -1.65 -4.12 0.67
C VAL A 64 -0.59 -4.00 1.76
N SER A 65 0.53 -3.41 1.41
CA SER A 65 1.63 -3.11 2.33
C SER A 65 2.13 -1.69 2.10
N THR A 66 2.73 -1.11 3.14
CA THR A 66 3.36 0.20 3.07
C THR A 66 4.88 0.06 3.15
N THR A 67 5.60 0.94 2.47
CA THR A 67 7.06 1.06 2.50
C THR A 67 7.46 2.48 2.88
N GLY A 68 8.71 2.67 3.28
CA GLY A 68 9.19 3.97 3.74
C GLY A 68 8.69 4.34 5.14
N SER A 69 8.78 5.60 5.50
CA SER A 69 8.37 6.16 6.78
C SER A 69 7.55 7.42 6.60
N LEU A 70 6.76 7.76 7.59
CA LEU A 70 6.07 9.05 7.67
C LEU A 70 6.99 10.13 8.22
N ALA A 71 6.62 11.38 8.02
CA ALA A 71 7.25 12.50 8.70
C ALA A 71 7.11 12.36 10.24
N ASN A 72 8.06 12.93 10.98
CA ASN A 72 8.03 12.88 12.44
C ASN A 72 6.74 13.46 13.01
N GLY A 73 6.14 12.77 13.97
CA GLY A 73 4.90 13.18 14.62
C GLY A 73 3.63 12.75 13.86
N TYR A 74 3.77 11.89 12.86
CA TYR A 74 2.63 11.31 12.13
C TYR A 74 2.57 9.80 12.30
N THR A 75 1.36 9.26 12.23
CA THR A 75 1.07 7.83 12.25
C THR A 75 0.12 7.47 11.11
N ALA A 76 0.33 6.28 10.53
CA ALA A 76 -0.58 5.71 9.54
C ALA A 76 -1.46 4.65 10.19
N ASP A 77 -2.73 4.67 9.82
CA ASP A 77 -3.63 3.56 10.06
C ASP A 77 -3.48 2.49 8.98
N ASN A 78 -4.22 1.39 9.14
CA ASN A 78 -4.19 0.31 8.17
C ASN A 78 -4.63 0.80 6.77
N PRO A 79 -3.89 0.43 5.71
CA PRO A 79 -4.28 0.75 4.35
C PRO A 79 -5.65 0.16 4.00
N VAL A 80 -6.46 0.94 3.29
CA VAL A 80 -7.78 0.52 2.80
C VAL A 80 -7.71 0.43 1.28
N CYS A 81 -8.21 -0.69 0.73
CA CYS A 81 -8.36 -0.91 -0.70
C CYS A 81 -9.75 -1.50 -0.96
N ASP A 82 -10.41 -1.06 -2.00
CA ASP A 82 -11.73 -1.55 -2.43
C ASP A 82 -11.66 -2.94 -3.09
N VAL A 83 -10.47 -3.32 -3.57
CA VAL A 83 -10.20 -4.61 -4.20
C VAL A 83 -9.57 -5.56 -3.19
N THR A 84 -10.25 -6.67 -2.91
CA THR A 84 -9.76 -7.69 -1.96
C THR A 84 -9.08 -8.88 -2.64
N SER A 85 -9.32 -9.06 -3.93
CA SER A 85 -8.73 -10.17 -4.70
C SER A 85 -8.57 -9.78 -6.17
N VAL A 86 -7.56 -10.34 -6.81
CA VAL A 86 -7.23 -10.12 -8.22
C VAL A 86 -7.06 -11.45 -8.94
N THR A 87 -7.29 -11.44 -10.25
CA THR A 87 -7.00 -12.57 -11.13
C THR A 87 -5.62 -12.37 -11.71
N VAL A 88 -4.72 -13.32 -11.52
CA VAL A 88 -3.36 -13.33 -12.10
C VAL A 88 -3.36 -14.30 -13.26
N THR A 89 -2.86 -13.85 -14.42
CA THR A 89 -2.80 -14.63 -15.66
C THR A 89 -1.36 -14.72 -16.14
N GLY A 90 -0.94 -15.91 -16.55
CA GLY A 90 0.42 -16.15 -17.02
C GLY A 90 0.65 -17.57 -17.50
N PRO A 91 1.92 -17.99 -17.68
CA PRO A 91 2.26 -19.34 -18.14
C PRO A 91 1.74 -20.42 -17.18
N ALA A 92 1.06 -21.43 -17.71
CA ALA A 92 0.44 -22.49 -16.93
C ALA A 92 1.46 -23.30 -16.10
N SER A 93 2.66 -23.51 -16.63
CA SER A 93 3.76 -24.17 -15.93
C SER A 93 4.27 -23.40 -14.70
N GLN A 94 4.03 -22.08 -14.66
CA GLN A 94 4.53 -21.18 -13.62
C GLN A 94 3.43 -20.61 -12.73
N ILE A 95 2.15 -20.73 -13.12
CA ILE A 95 1.04 -20.09 -12.40
C ILE A 95 0.93 -20.56 -10.94
N SER A 96 1.30 -21.81 -10.65
CA SER A 96 1.36 -22.37 -9.29
C SER A 96 2.41 -21.71 -8.39
N ASN A 97 3.42 -21.07 -8.98
CA ASN A 97 4.48 -20.38 -8.25
C ASN A 97 4.01 -19.03 -7.67
N VAL A 98 2.86 -18.51 -8.13
CA VAL A 98 2.27 -17.29 -7.59
C VAL A 98 1.79 -17.54 -6.16
N ALA A 99 2.61 -17.19 -5.18
CA ALA A 99 2.30 -17.36 -3.76
C ALA A 99 1.52 -16.18 -3.18
N VAL A 100 1.94 -14.95 -3.52
CA VAL A 100 1.38 -13.71 -2.97
C VAL A 100 1.22 -12.67 -4.07
N VAL A 101 0.14 -11.90 -3.97
CA VAL A 101 -0.09 -10.71 -4.80
C VAL A 101 -0.13 -9.49 -3.89
N ARG A 102 0.64 -8.44 -4.24
CA ARG A 102 0.79 -7.25 -3.41
C ARG A 102 0.58 -5.96 -4.21
N ALA A 103 0.07 -4.95 -3.49
CA ALA A 103 0.12 -3.55 -3.87
C ALA A 103 0.90 -2.80 -2.76
N GLU A 104 1.99 -2.13 -3.11
CA GLU A 104 2.89 -1.48 -2.16
C GLU A 104 2.81 0.03 -2.30
N VAL A 105 2.47 0.71 -1.20
CA VAL A 105 2.37 2.18 -1.12
C VAL A 105 3.58 2.73 -0.37
N ASP A 106 4.31 3.62 -1.01
CA ASP A 106 5.39 4.36 -0.36
C ASP A 106 4.80 5.54 0.43
N LEU A 107 5.09 5.59 1.72
CA LEU A 107 4.67 6.64 2.64
C LEU A 107 5.39 7.98 2.38
N ASN A 108 6.65 7.93 1.94
CA ASN A 108 7.43 9.07 1.42
C ASN A 108 7.30 10.35 2.24
N ASP A 109 7.58 10.28 3.55
CA ASP A 109 7.52 11.40 4.49
C ASP A 109 6.19 12.18 4.49
N SER A 110 5.09 11.48 4.19
CA SER A 110 3.76 12.08 4.09
C SER A 110 3.30 12.66 5.43
N VAL A 111 2.56 13.76 5.34
CA VAL A 111 2.00 14.52 6.47
C VAL A 111 0.46 14.53 6.47
N GLY A 112 -0.17 13.71 5.64
CA GLY A 112 -1.61 13.58 5.51
C GLY A 112 -1.99 12.31 4.75
N THR A 113 -3.29 12.01 4.71
CA THR A 113 -3.84 10.83 4.06
C THR A 113 -3.34 10.68 2.63
N ILE A 114 -2.84 9.48 2.31
CA ILE A 114 -2.31 9.11 1.00
C ILE A 114 -3.41 8.41 0.22
N VAL A 115 -3.69 8.86 -1.00
CA VAL A 115 -4.56 8.16 -1.95
C VAL A 115 -3.76 7.98 -3.24
N ARG A 116 -3.51 6.74 -3.64
CA ARG A 116 -2.69 6.44 -4.84
C ARG A 116 -3.19 5.22 -5.58
N ASP A 117 -3.04 5.28 -6.90
CA ASP A 117 -3.17 4.11 -7.75
C ASP A 117 -1.83 3.36 -7.76
N VAL A 118 -1.88 2.09 -7.42
CA VAL A 118 -0.71 1.23 -7.23
C VAL A 118 -0.80 0.03 -8.14
N VAL A 119 0.29 -0.29 -8.80
CA VAL A 119 0.40 -1.49 -9.65
C VAL A 119 0.39 -2.74 -8.78
N VAL A 120 -0.42 -3.70 -9.19
CA VAL A 120 -0.49 -5.02 -8.55
C VAL A 120 0.63 -5.90 -9.08
N LYS A 121 1.42 -6.49 -8.18
CA LYS A 121 2.56 -7.34 -8.50
C LYS A 121 2.39 -8.73 -7.89
N ALA A 122 2.85 -9.75 -8.64
CA ALA A 122 2.86 -11.14 -8.20
C ALA A 122 4.25 -11.54 -7.70
N TYR A 123 4.30 -12.34 -6.63
CA TYR A 123 5.53 -12.82 -6.02
C TYR A 123 5.48 -14.32 -5.76
N ASP A 124 6.65 -14.97 -5.82
CA ASP A 124 6.82 -16.36 -5.43
C ASP A 124 6.88 -16.52 -3.89
N ALA A 125 7.01 -17.78 -3.44
CA ALA A 125 7.11 -18.09 -2.02
C ALA A 125 8.41 -17.57 -1.36
N SER A 126 9.43 -17.27 -2.16
CA SER A 126 10.72 -16.70 -1.72
C SER A 126 10.70 -15.18 -1.68
N GLY A 127 9.62 -14.55 -2.17
CA GLY A 127 9.47 -13.10 -2.23
C GLY A 127 10.06 -12.44 -3.48
N ASN A 128 10.42 -13.20 -4.51
CA ASN A 128 10.88 -12.66 -5.79
C ASN A 128 9.68 -12.24 -6.64
N GLU A 129 9.79 -11.09 -7.30
CA GLU A 129 8.77 -10.60 -8.23
C GLU A 129 8.73 -11.47 -9.49
N LEU A 130 7.53 -11.86 -9.90
CA LEU A 130 7.26 -12.64 -11.10
C LEU A 130 6.81 -11.68 -12.21
N THR A 131 7.66 -11.52 -13.25
CA THR A 131 7.45 -10.51 -14.30
C THR A 131 6.63 -10.98 -15.50
N ASN A 132 6.44 -12.30 -15.66
CA ASN A 132 5.73 -12.91 -16.80
C ASN A 132 4.23 -13.07 -16.53
N PHE A 133 3.68 -12.31 -15.60
CA PHE A 133 2.29 -12.38 -15.19
C PHE A 133 1.62 -11.02 -15.36
N THR A 134 0.33 -11.07 -15.66
CA THR A 134 -0.55 -9.90 -15.66
C THR A 134 -1.60 -10.07 -14.56
N SER A 135 -2.11 -8.97 -14.02
CA SER A 135 -3.18 -8.97 -13.03
C SER A 135 -4.39 -8.20 -13.52
N ASP A 136 -5.56 -8.65 -13.12
CA ASP A 136 -6.83 -7.97 -13.37
C ASP A 136 -7.58 -7.79 -12.03
N PRO A 137 -7.76 -6.53 -11.55
CA PRO A 137 -7.22 -5.28 -12.12
C PRO A 137 -5.68 -5.19 -12.04
N ALA A 138 -5.07 -4.48 -13.01
CA ALA A 138 -3.63 -4.26 -13.05
C ALA A 138 -3.16 -3.19 -12.05
N THR A 139 -4.04 -2.26 -11.71
CA THR A 139 -3.83 -1.20 -10.72
C THR A 139 -5.01 -1.14 -9.77
N VAL A 140 -4.77 -0.75 -8.53
CA VAL A 140 -5.79 -0.58 -7.49
C VAL A 140 -5.57 0.73 -6.77
N THR A 141 -6.66 1.39 -6.36
CA THR A 141 -6.57 2.59 -5.54
C THR A 141 -6.44 2.21 -4.08
N VAL A 142 -5.37 2.64 -3.45
CA VAL A 142 -5.10 2.42 -2.03
C VAL A 142 -5.17 3.74 -1.29
N THR A 143 -5.91 3.76 -0.18
CA THR A 143 -5.98 4.87 0.77
C THR A 143 -5.26 4.47 2.05
N VAL A 144 -4.28 5.27 2.46
CA VAL A 144 -3.59 5.13 3.75
C VAL A 144 -3.95 6.35 4.58
N PRO A 145 -4.83 6.22 5.60
CA PRO A 145 -5.14 7.32 6.49
C PRO A 145 -3.90 7.68 7.32
N VAL A 146 -3.56 8.95 7.37
CA VAL A 146 -2.40 9.46 8.12
C VAL A 146 -2.88 10.55 9.06
N SER A 147 -2.55 10.42 10.34
CA SER A 147 -2.92 11.34 11.41
C SER A 147 -1.68 11.95 12.04
N LYS A 148 -1.76 13.25 12.39
CA LYS A 148 -0.78 13.93 13.22
C LYS A 148 -0.99 13.56 14.67
N GLN A 149 0.09 13.30 15.39
CA GLN A 149 0.08 13.18 16.85
C GLN A 149 0.51 14.49 17.49
N GLY A 150 -0.17 14.85 18.55
CA GLY A 150 0.14 16.04 19.37
C GLY A 150 -0.04 15.76 20.84
N THR A 151 0.54 16.63 21.66
CA THR A 151 0.34 16.63 23.10
C THR A 151 -0.30 17.96 23.50
N ILE A 152 -1.45 17.89 24.14
CA ILE A 152 -2.18 19.05 24.61
C ILE A 152 -2.00 19.17 26.14
N THR A 153 -1.65 20.34 26.61
CA THR A 153 -1.49 20.63 28.03
C THR A 153 -2.88 20.86 28.68
N ILE A 154 -3.08 20.29 29.86
CA ILE A 154 -4.26 20.56 30.69
C ILE A 154 -3.90 21.64 31.68
N ASN A 155 -4.57 22.77 31.58
CA ASN A 155 -4.34 23.91 32.45
C ASN A 155 -4.85 23.64 33.88
N GLN A 156 -4.22 24.29 34.85
CA GLN A 156 -4.70 24.29 36.24
C GLN A 156 -6.14 24.78 36.28
N PRO A 157 -7.03 24.10 37.04
CA PRO A 157 -8.40 24.55 37.20
C PRO A 157 -8.47 25.90 37.87
N LYS A 158 -9.32 26.81 37.34
CA LYS A 158 -9.62 28.08 37.94
C LYS A 158 -10.55 27.89 39.13
N THR A 159 -10.49 28.79 40.09
CA THR A 159 -11.34 28.75 41.27
C THR A 159 -12.23 30.01 41.38
N THR A 160 -13.44 29.86 41.92
CA THR A 160 -14.37 30.94 42.21
C THR A 160 -14.97 30.75 43.60
N GLY A 161 -15.61 31.82 44.13
CA GLY A 161 -16.17 31.78 45.48
C GLY A 161 -15.11 31.92 46.58
N THR A 162 -15.55 31.82 47.80
CA THR A 162 -14.69 31.91 49.01
C THR A 162 -14.81 30.64 49.83
N LEU A 163 -13.69 30.17 50.37
CA LEU A 163 -13.69 29.09 51.32
C LEU A 163 -14.34 29.47 52.64
N PRO A 164 -14.94 28.51 53.36
CA PRO A 164 -15.31 28.70 54.79
C PRO A 164 -14.12 29.21 55.60
N SER A 165 -14.38 30.10 56.57
CA SER A 165 -13.36 30.85 57.34
C SER A 165 -12.35 29.96 58.12
N HIS A 166 -12.61 28.67 58.26
CA HIS A 166 -11.76 27.70 58.95
C HIS A 166 -10.93 26.84 58.00
N LEU A 167 -10.98 27.10 56.68
CA LEU A 167 -10.26 26.37 55.66
C LEU A 167 -9.34 27.30 54.89
N GLU A 168 -8.21 26.72 54.44
CA GLU A 168 -7.22 27.34 53.57
C GLU A 168 -6.83 26.40 52.47
N ILE A 169 -6.53 26.91 51.25
CA ILE A 169 -6.00 26.10 50.16
C ILE A 169 -4.53 25.83 50.44
N SER A 170 -4.18 24.60 50.67
CA SER A 170 -2.78 24.16 50.78
C SER A 170 -2.16 23.92 49.41
N SER A 171 -2.88 23.24 48.53
CA SER A 171 -2.46 22.98 47.16
C SER A 171 -3.66 22.62 46.25
N ILE A 172 -3.52 22.87 45.00
CA ILE A 172 -4.41 22.35 43.95
C ILE A 172 -3.51 21.53 43.02
N ASP A 173 -3.77 20.25 42.96
CA ASP A 173 -3.08 19.37 42.04
C ASP A 173 -4.10 18.67 41.12
N TRP A 174 -3.68 18.32 39.92
CA TRP A 174 -4.54 17.68 38.92
C TRP A 174 -3.71 16.70 38.08
N GLU A 175 -4.33 15.64 37.64
CA GLU A 175 -3.76 14.64 36.75
C GLU A 175 -4.83 14.20 35.74
N PRO A 176 -4.41 13.95 34.48
CA PRO A 176 -3.07 14.14 33.90
C PRO A 176 -2.77 15.63 33.62
N LYS A 177 -1.47 15.99 33.51
CA LYS A 177 -1.03 17.35 33.13
C LYS A 177 -1.10 17.58 31.62
N SER A 178 -1.13 16.50 30.83
CA SER A 178 -1.25 16.54 29.38
C SER A 178 -1.92 15.27 28.85
N VAL A 179 -2.47 15.36 27.66
CA VAL A 179 -3.05 14.23 26.91
C VAL A 179 -2.48 14.18 25.51
N SER A 180 -2.29 12.96 24.99
CA SER A 180 -1.94 12.76 23.58
C SER A 180 -3.21 12.74 22.76
N VAL A 181 -3.19 13.43 21.63
CA VAL A 181 -4.28 13.51 20.65
C VAL A 181 -3.78 13.13 19.29
N ALA A 182 -4.67 12.61 18.44
CA ALA A 182 -4.40 12.33 17.05
C ALA A 182 -5.54 12.89 16.19
N GLY A 183 -5.20 13.46 15.04
CA GLY A 183 -6.15 14.06 14.11
C GLY A 183 -5.45 14.61 12.88
N THR A 184 -6.16 15.42 12.10
CA THR A 184 -5.54 16.15 11.00
C THR A 184 -4.52 17.17 11.55
N SER A 185 -3.59 17.60 10.72
CA SER A 185 -2.61 18.62 11.12
C SER A 185 -3.28 19.92 11.57
N GLU A 186 -4.40 20.27 10.96
CA GLU A 186 -5.17 21.49 11.29
C GLU A 186 -5.83 21.35 12.66
N GLU A 187 -6.52 20.26 12.92
CA GLU A 187 -7.18 19.98 14.21
C GLU A 187 -6.18 19.96 15.35
N VAL A 188 -5.10 19.18 15.21
CA VAL A 188 -4.08 19.07 16.26
C VAL A 188 -3.37 20.38 16.54
N ASN A 189 -3.15 21.23 15.51
CA ASN A 189 -2.50 22.54 15.68
C ASN A 189 -3.47 23.61 16.23
N SER A 190 -4.78 23.43 16.10
CA SER A 190 -5.77 24.40 16.56
C SER A 190 -5.93 24.41 18.08
N VAL A 191 -5.61 23.31 18.75
CA VAL A 191 -5.77 23.13 20.20
C VAL A 191 -4.43 23.06 20.87
N SER A 192 -4.07 24.06 21.67
CA SER A 192 -2.81 24.11 22.41
C SER A 192 -2.95 23.71 23.89
N SER A 193 -4.13 23.92 24.47
CA SER A 193 -4.40 23.61 25.88
C SER A 193 -5.89 23.36 26.11
N ILE A 194 -6.20 22.65 27.19
CA ILE A 194 -7.55 22.39 27.68
C ILE A 194 -7.70 23.08 29.04
N ASP A 195 -8.71 23.87 29.18
CA ASP A 195 -9.12 24.44 30.48
C ASP A 195 -10.07 23.47 31.20
N LEU A 196 -9.76 23.15 32.44
CA LEU A 196 -10.68 22.42 33.31
C LEU A 196 -11.83 23.31 33.78
N PRO A 197 -13.01 22.73 34.10
CA PRO A 197 -14.10 23.45 34.70
C PRO A 197 -13.67 24.20 35.98
N THR A 198 -14.25 25.36 36.17
CA THR A 198 -13.97 26.21 37.36
C THR A 198 -14.50 25.54 38.65
N ILE A 199 -13.68 25.51 39.68
CA ILE A 199 -14.01 24.94 40.98
C ILE A 199 -14.63 26.00 41.86
N ASP A 200 -15.84 25.76 42.35
CA ASP A 200 -16.54 26.65 43.32
C ASP A 200 -16.08 26.30 44.73
N LEU A 201 -15.23 27.15 45.28
CA LEU A 201 -14.66 26.97 46.61
C LEU A 201 -15.70 27.01 47.74
N SER A 202 -16.85 27.65 47.54
CA SER A 202 -17.91 27.72 48.54
C SER A 202 -18.55 26.34 48.86
N LYS A 203 -18.36 25.39 47.97
CA LYS A 203 -18.86 24.02 48.08
C LYS A 203 -17.84 23.05 48.70
N ILE A 204 -16.64 23.54 48.97
CA ILE A 204 -15.56 22.71 49.52
C ILE A 204 -15.63 22.71 51.03
N THR A 205 -15.73 21.53 51.64
CA THR A 205 -15.85 21.36 53.09
C THR A 205 -14.62 20.68 53.71
N GLY A 206 -13.60 20.33 52.90
CA GLY A 206 -12.37 19.67 53.33
C GLY A 206 -11.62 19.15 52.08
N ASN A 207 -10.68 18.21 52.27
CA ASN A 207 -9.96 17.58 51.18
C ASN A 207 -10.97 16.94 50.19
N THR A 208 -10.93 17.40 48.96
CA THR A 208 -11.92 17.03 47.94
C THR A 208 -11.22 16.62 46.68
N THR A 209 -11.64 15.47 46.09
CA THR A 209 -11.23 15.04 44.76
C THR A 209 -12.41 15.24 43.81
N LEU A 210 -12.17 15.94 42.70
CA LEU A 210 -13.15 16.17 41.64
C LEU A 210 -12.70 15.47 40.38
N THR A 211 -13.64 14.86 39.66
CA THR A 211 -13.38 14.20 38.37
C THR A 211 -14.12 14.97 37.28
N PHE A 212 -13.41 15.29 36.23
CA PHE A 212 -13.95 15.99 35.06
C PHE A 212 -13.79 15.13 33.80
N ASP A 213 -14.83 15.09 33.00
CA ASP A 213 -14.77 14.48 31.65
C ASP A 213 -14.26 15.54 30.66
N ILE A 214 -13.06 15.34 30.15
CA ILE A 214 -12.41 16.24 29.18
C ILE A 214 -12.68 15.87 27.73
N SER A 215 -13.32 14.73 27.45
CA SER A 215 -13.56 14.24 26.09
C SER A 215 -14.46 15.16 25.24
N LYS A 216 -15.21 16.04 25.89
CA LYS A 216 -16.10 17.01 25.26
C LYS A 216 -15.44 18.34 24.92
N ASN A 217 -14.19 18.53 25.31
CA ASN A 217 -13.44 19.78 25.13
C ASN A 217 -12.31 19.66 24.10
N ILE A 218 -12.30 18.55 23.36
CA ILE A 218 -11.33 18.26 22.30
C ILE A 218 -12.04 18.18 20.96
#